data_bcd38ab7783dc6fdc2c2a9d4e07c2d67
#
_entry.id   bcd38ab7783dc6fdc2c2a9d4e07c2d67
#
_cell.length_a   1.000
_cell.length_b   1.000
_cell.length_c   1.000
_cell.angle_alpha   90.00
_cell.angle_beta   90.00
_cell.angle_gamma   90.00
#
_symmetry.space_group_name_H-M   'P 1'
#
loop_
_entity.id
_entity.type
_entity.pdbx_description
1 polymer ?
#
loop_
_entity_poly.entity_id
_entity_poly.type
_entity_poly.pdbx_seq_one_letter_code
_entity_poly.pdbx_strand_id
1 'polypeptide(L)'
;LTFVIITFFLFTQKQGNAQIDEDKLGAWYMYFFNTTFKESSWGVQGDIQHRNWNIAGDLEQLLLRGGITYKPKNVAVKLTLGYGNITTGSYGTDNSTSASSRIYQEVLFPVQFGNRIYTNHRFRFEQRFVENQNFRTRYRYNLFLNIALNKAAMEDKTLYLALYNELFINGQRNIGNGNSVEIFDRN
;
A
#
# COMPACT_ATOMS: atom_id res chain seq x y z
N LEU A 1 -22.55 29.43 13.59
CA LEU A 1 -21.68 28.50 14.35
C LEU A 1 -22.02 27.07 13.92
N THR A 2 -21.31 26.52 12.94
CA THR A 2 -21.56 25.16 12.44
C THR A 2 -20.63 24.22 13.20
N PHE A 3 -21.19 23.40 14.10
CA PHE A 3 -20.46 22.35 14.77
C PHE A 3 -20.25 21.17 13.81
N VAL A 4 -19.00 20.92 13.43
CA VAL A 4 -18.62 19.68 12.74
C VAL A 4 -18.34 18.62 13.82
N ILE A 5 -19.25 17.65 13.96
CA ILE A 5 -19.04 16.48 14.82
C ILE A 5 -18.15 15.52 14.03
N ILE A 6 -16.88 15.41 14.42
CA ILE A 6 -15.99 14.35 13.93
C ILE A 6 -16.28 13.11 14.76
N THR A 7 -17.04 12.20 14.20
CA THR A 7 -17.27 10.87 14.80
C THR A 7 -16.05 10.01 14.57
N PHE A 8 -15.25 9.78 15.59
CA PHE A 8 -14.15 8.85 15.58
C PHE A 8 -14.71 7.43 15.69
N PHE A 9 -14.75 6.70 14.58
CA PHE A 9 -15.05 5.26 14.61
C PHE A 9 -13.81 4.52 15.12
N LEU A 10 -13.83 4.12 16.40
CA LEU A 10 -12.91 3.14 16.95
C LEU A 10 -13.33 1.76 16.44
N PHE A 11 -12.73 1.30 15.36
CA PHE A 11 -12.86 -0.11 14.97
C PHE A 11 -12.06 -0.94 15.97
N THR A 12 -12.74 -1.77 16.75
CA THR A 12 -12.10 -2.82 17.54
C THR A 12 -11.47 -3.82 16.56
N GLN A 13 -10.17 -3.80 16.46
CA GLN A 13 -9.42 -4.80 15.70
C GLN A 13 -9.58 -6.15 16.41
N LYS A 14 -10.15 -7.14 15.74
CA LYS A 14 -9.95 -8.53 16.13
C LYS A 14 -8.48 -8.84 15.88
N GLN A 15 -7.71 -8.98 16.94
CA GLN A 15 -6.34 -9.49 16.87
C GLN A 15 -6.42 -10.91 16.27
N GLY A 16 -6.02 -11.04 15.01
CA GLY A 16 -5.56 -12.32 14.51
C GLY A 16 -4.29 -12.68 15.31
N ASN A 17 -4.28 -13.85 15.91
CA ASN A 17 -3.11 -14.38 16.61
C ASN A 17 -2.00 -14.68 15.57
N ALA A 18 -1.32 -13.65 15.09
CA ALA A 18 0.02 -13.81 14.58
C ALA A 18 0.89 -13.91 15.83
N GLN A 19 1.49 -15.07 16.05
CA GLN A 19 2.46 -15.26 17.13
C GLN A 19 3.69 -14.41 16.78
N ILE A 20 3.69 -13.17 17.25
CA ILE A 20 4.83 -12.27 17.14
C ILE A 20 5.82 -12.73 18.20
N ASP A 21 7.02 -13.14 17.77
CA ASP A 21 8.12 -13.38 18.67
C ASP A 21 8.66 -12.01 19.09
N GLU A 22 8.31 -11.59 20.30
CA GLU A 22 8.64 -10.26 20.84
C GLU A 22 10.16 -10.08 21.03
N ASP A 23 10.94 -11.17 21.03
CA ASP A 23 12.38 -11.16 21.18
C ASP A 23 13.15 -10.93 19.87
N LYS A 24 12.45 -10.85 18.71
CA LYS A 24 13.08 -10.68 17.42
C LYS A 24 12.74 -9.34 16.77
N LEU A 25 13.77 -8.62 16.38
CA LEU A 25 13.67 -7.39 15.63
C LEU A 25 13.68 -7.68 14.13
N GLY A 26 12.56 -7.48 13.44
CA GLY A 26 12.47 -7.55 11.98
C GLY A 26 13.09 -6.33 11.29
N ALA A 27 13.46 -6.47 10.03
CA ALA A 27 14.00 -5.37 9.24
C ALA A 27 13.39 -5.33 7.83
N TRP A 28 13.14 -4.11 7.35
CA TRP A 28 12.62 -3.86 6.02
C TRP A 28 13.60 -2.99 5.24
N TYR A 29 14.19 -3.57 4.21
CA TYR A 29 15.07 -2.88 3.26
C TYR A 29 14.26 -2.57 2.01
N MET A 30 14.08 -1.27 1.72
CA MET A 30 13.16 -0.84 0.68
C MET A 30 13.82 0.18 -0.23
N TYR A 31 13.71 -0.04 -1.54
CA TYR A 31 14.11 0.91 -2.56
C TYR A 31 12.91 1.23 -3.45
N PHE A 32 12.63 2.52 -3.62
CA PHE A 32 11.55 3.02 -4.46
C PHE A 32 12.12 3.86 -5.59
N PHE A 33 11.57 3.72 -6.78
CA PHE A 33 11.88 4.58 -7.90
C PHE A 33 10.62 5.09 -8.57
N ASN A 34 10.68 6.32 -9.07
CA ASN A 34 9.61 6.95 -9.85
C ASN A 34 10.27 8.00 -10.77
N THR A 35 10.09 7.85 -12.06
CA THR A 35 10.63 8.79 -13.05
C THR A 35 9.62 9.04 -14.15
N THR A 36 9.64 10.25 -14.69
CA THR A 36 8.88 10.64 -15.89
C THR A 36 9.87 10.85 -17.02
N PHE A 37 9.58 10.32 -18.20
CA PHE A 37 10.41 10.51 -19.36
C PHE A 37 10.36 11.99 -19.79
N LYS A 38 11.51 12.52 -20.18
CA LYS A 38 11.64 13.93 -20.52
C LYS A 38 10.62 14.33 -21.59
N GLU A 39 9.92 15.45 -21.36
CA GLU A 39 8.88 16.01 -22.24
C GLU A 39 7.70 15.08 -22.54
N SER A 40 7.51 14.04 -21.75
CA SER A 40 6.46 13.05 -21.92
C SER A 40 5.50 13.05 -20.74
N SER A 41 4.26 12.62 -21.01
CA SER A 41 3.30 12.27 -19.96
C SER A 41 3.53 10.87 -19.38
N TRP A 42 4.42 10.09 -19.98
CA TRP A 42 4.72 8.73 -19.59
C TRP A 42 5.92 8.65 -18.64
N GLY A 43 5.92 7.63 -17.83
CA GLY A 43 7.02 7.35 -16.92
C GLY A 43 6.98 5.91 -16.44
N VAL A 44 7.84 5.62 -15.46
CA VAL A 44 7.87 4.32 -14.79
C VAL A 44 7.99 4.54 -13.29
N GLN A 45 7.42 3.63 -12.52
CA GLN A 45 7.59 3.57 -11.08
C GLN A 45 7.71 2.13 -10.62
N GLY A 46 8.31 1.92 -9.46
CA GLY A 46 8.37 0.61 -8.86
C GLY A 46 9.07 0.61 -7.52
N ASP A 47 9.16 -0.57 -6.96
CA ASP A 47 9.89 -0.78 -5.72
C ASP A 47 10.42 -2.21 -5.61
N ILE A 48 11.52 -2.31 -4.88
CA ILE A 48 12.12 -3.55 -4.40
C ILE A 48 12.08 -3.49 -2.88
N GLN A 49 11.45 -4.46 -2.24
CA GLN A 49 11.39 -4.53 -0.79
C GLN A 49 11.81 -5.92 -0.34
N HIS A 50 12.81 -5.97 0.50
CA HIS A 50 13.26 -7.17 1.18
C HIS A 50 12.96 -7.00 2.67
N ARG A 51 12.03 -7.80 3.17
CA ARG A 51 11.57 -7.78 4.55
C ARG A 51 11.99 -9.06 5.22
N ASN A 52 12.52 -8.96 6.41
CA ASN A 52 13.00 -10.09 7.18
C ASN A 52 12.30 -10.15 8.53
N TRP A 53 12.04 -11.35 9.01
CA TRP A 53 11.61 -11.60 10.38
C TRP A 53 12.69 -11.24 11.39
N ASN A 54 13.97 -11.34 11.01
CA ASN A 54 15.14 -10.92 11.77
C ASN A 54 15.91 -9.86 10.98
N ILE A 55 16.78 -9.07 11.64
CA ILE A 55 17.53 -7.96 10.98
C ILE A 55 18.25 -8.39 9.69
N ALA A 56 18.84 -9.57 9.66
CA ALA A 56 19.59 -10.11 8.52
C ALA A 56 19.30 -11.61 8.28
N GLY A 57 18.15 -12.08 8.73
CA GLY A 57 17.80 -13.51 8.73
C GLY A 57 16.64 -13.85 7.82
N ASP A 58 15.72 -14.65 8.33
CA ASP A 58 14.67 -15.31 7.59
C ASP A 58 13.77 -14.36 6.81
N LEU A 59 13.50 -14.70 5.56
CA LEU A 59 12.67 -13.93 4.66
C LEU A 59 11.23 -13.85 5.19
N GLU A 60 10.73 -12.63 5.43
CA GLU A 60 9.31 -12.37 5.61
C GLU A 60 8.64 -12.17 4.25
N GLN A 61 9.13 -11.22 3.46
CA GLN A 61 8.63 -10.96 2.11
C GLN A 61 9.70 -10.35 1.20
N LEU A 62 9.77 -10.85 -0.02
CA LEU A 62 10.43 -10.17 -1.13
C LEU A 62 9.36 -9.63 -2.08
N LEU A 63 9.30 -8.30 -2.25
CA LEU A 63 8.37 -7.64 -3.15
C LEU A 63 9.17 -7.00 -4.29
N LEU A 64 8.83 -7.39 -5.52
CA LEU A 64 9.37 -6.81 -6.74
C LEU A 64 8.19 -6.23 -7.53
N ARG A 65 8.10 -4.90 -7.66
CA ARG A 65 6.96 -4.26 -8.33
C ARG A 65 7.46 -3.20 -9.30
N GLY A 66 6.82 -3.16 -10.47
CA GLY A 66 7.09 -2.15 -11.48
C GLY A 66 5.86 -1.84 -12.30
N GLY A 67 5.79 -0.65 -12.87
CA GLY A 67 4.66 -0.25 -13.69
C GLY A 67 4.96 0.97 -14.55
N ILE A 68 4.21 1.05 -15.64
CA ILE A 68 4.19 2.21 -16.53
C ILE A 68 3.21 3.23 -15.95
N THR A 69 3.60 4.48 -15.90
CA THR A 69 2.78 5.58 -15.40
C THR A 69 2.41 6.53 -16.53
N TYR A 70 1.22 7.11 -16.43
CA TYR A 70 0.74 8.15 -17.33
C TYR A 70 0.16 9.31 -16.51
N LYS A 71 0.64 10.52 -16.79
CA LYS A 71 0.14 11.77 -16.21
C LYS A 71 -0.50 12.60 -17.32
N PRO A 72 -1.85 12.65 -17.40
CA PRO A 72 -2.53 13.51 -18.38
C PRO A 72 -2.11 14.97 -18.20
N LYS A 73 -2.02 15.71 -19.30
CA LYS A 73 -1.77 17.15 -19.24
C LYS A 73 -2.96 17.87 -18.60
N ASN A 74 -2.71 18.91 -17.84
CA ASN A 74 -3.71 19.77 -17.19
C ASN A 74 -4.60 19.10 -16.13
N VAL A 75 -4.24 17.89 -15.68
CA VAL A 75 -4.94 17.18 -14.60
C VAL A 75 -3.93 16.63 -13.63
N ALA A 76 -4.13 16.89 -12.35
CA ALA A 76 -3.24 16.37 -11.28
C ALA A 76 -3.55 14.91 -10.93
N VAL A 77 -3.56 14.04 -11.93
CA VAL A 77 -3.83 12.60 -11.79
C VAL A 77 -2.66 11.82 -12.34
N LYS A 78 -2.28 10.74 -11.66
CA LYS A 78 -1.33 9.75 -12.17
C LYS A 78 -2.02 8.39 -12.26
N LEU A 79 -2.01 7.84 -13.45
CA LEU A 79 -2.47 6.48 -13.73
C LEU A 79 -1.27 5.54 -13.76
N THR A 80 -1.44 4.32 -13.27
CA THR A 80 -0.39 3.29 -13.32
C THR A 80 -0.99 1.96 -13.74
N LEU A 81 -0.37 1.30 -14.69
CA LEU A 81 -0.55 -0.12 -14.97
C LEU A 81 0.74 -0.83 -14.56
N GLY A 82 0.64 -1.75 -13.61
CA GLY A 82 1.81 -2.38 -13.05
C GLY A 82 1.68 -3.88 -12.83
N TYR A 83 2.83 -4.49 -12.65
CA TYR A 83 2.99 -5.89 -12.27
C TYR A 83 3.82 -5.97 -10.98
N GLY A 84 3.53 -6.97 -10.17
CA GLY A 84 4.30 -7.26 -8.97
C GLY A 84 4.39 -8.74 -8.71
N ASN A 85 5.56 -9.18 -8.28
CA ASN A 85 5.79 -10.51 -7.74
C ASN A 85 6.12 -10.38 -6.26
N ILE A 86 5.49 -11.21 -5.44
CA ILE A 86 5.69 -11.23 -3.99
C ILE A 86 5.94 -12.66 -3.57
N THR A 87 7.12 -12.88 -3.01
CA THR A 87 7.47 -14.14 -2.35
C THR A 87 7.35 -13.91 -0.84
N THR A 88 6.57 -14.74 -0.17
CA THR A 88 6.38 -14.70 1.29
C THR A 88 7.03 -15.94 1.89
N GLY A 89 7.90 -15.77 2.86
CA GLY A 89 8.52 -16.85 3.61
C GLY A 89 7.74 -17.18 4.88
N SER A 90 7.80 -18.43 5.30
CA SER A 90 7.24 -18.88 6.56
C SER A 90 8.09 -18.40 7.73
N TYR A 91 7.45 -18.13 8.85
CA TYR A 91 8.16 -17.79 10.10
C TYR A 91 8.63 -19.05 10.81
N GLY A 92 9.83 -19.02 11.39
CA GLY A 92 10.39 -20.09 12.21
C GLY A 92 11.38 -20.99 11.44
N THR A 93 11.43 -22.26 11.79
CA THR A 93 12.38 -23.24 11.20
C THR A 93 11.98 -23.74 9.82
N ASP A 94 10.76 -23.45 9.38
CA ASP A 94 10.27 -23.80 8.05
C ASP A 94 10.69 -22.74 7.03
N ASN A 95 11.60 -23.10 6.13
CA ASN A 95 12.08 -22.25 5.04
C ASN A 95 11.18 -22.27 3.80
N SER A 96 9.93 -22.75 3.91
CA SER A 96 9.00 -22.78 2.80
C SER A 96 8.64 -21.36 2.35
N THR A 97 8.39 -21.18 1.07
CA THR A 97 7.95 -19.93 0.49
C THR A 97 6.70 -20.10 -0.33
N SER A 98 5.90 -19.06 -0.42
CA SER A 98 4.72 -18.98 -1.29
C SER A 98 4.85 -17.77 -2.22
N ALA A 99 4.55 -17.99 -3.50
CA ALA A 99 4.64 -16.95 -4.52
C ALA A 99 3.25 -16.37 -4.87
N SER A 100 3.21 -15.09 -5.15
CA SER A 100 2.02 -14.38 -5.61
C SER A 100 2.39 -13.36 -6.67
N SER A 101 1.79 -13.48 -7.85
CA SER A 101 1.89 -12.48 -8.92
C SER A 101 0.65 -11.59 -8.92
N ARG A 102 0.83 -10.34 -9.33
CA ARG A 102 -0.26 -9.36 -9.39
C ARG A 102 -0.13 -8.46 -10.60
N ILE A 103 -1.26 -8.24 -11.29
CA ILE A 103 -1.42 -7.13 -12.21
C ILE A 103 -2.25 -6.08 -11.46
N TYR A 104 -1.88 -4.81 -11.55
CA TYR A 104 -2.64 -3.77 -10.87
C TYR A 104 -2.84 -2.53 -11.73
N GLN A 105 -4.01 -1.93 -11.57
CA GLN A 105 -4.35 -0.61 -12.08
C GLN A 105 -4.46 0.33 -10.88
N GLU A 106 -3.86 1.51 -11.00
CA GLU A 106 -3.81 2.47 -9.92
C GLU A 106 -4.11 3.88 -10.42
N VAL A 107 -4.86 4.61 -9.63
CA VAL A 107 -5.10 6.04 -9.80
C VAL A 107 -4.62 6.75 -8.55
N LEU A 108 -3.77 7.74 -8.71
CA LEU A 108 -3.30 8.62 -7.64
C LEU A 108 -3.63 10.07 -8.01
N PHE A 109 -4.25 10.80 -7.07
CA PHE A 109 -4.52 12.22 -7.24
C PHE A 109 -4.45 12.98 -5.93
N PRO A 110 -3.87 14.19 -5.93
CA PRO A 110 -3.85 15.08 -4.78
C PRO A 110 -5.14 15.88 -4.68
N VAL A 111 -5.54 16.19 -3.46
CA VAL A 111 -6.56 17.21 -3.16
C VAL A 111 -6.02 18.09 -2.06
N GLN A 112 -6.17 19.41 -2.23
CA GLN A 112 -5.76 20.41 -1.25
C GLN A 112 -6.98 21.13 -0.68
N PHE A 113 -7.06 21.22 0.64
CA PHE A 113 -8.11 21.96 1.36
C PHE A 113 -7.49 23.18 2.03
N GLY A 114 -7.83 24.37 1.51
CA GLY A 114 -7.16 25.60 1.91
C GLY A 114 -5.65 25.53 1.64
N ASN A 115 -4.86 26.18 2.48
CA ASN A 115 -3.40 26.25 2.29
C ASN A 115 -2.63 25.25 3.16
N ARG A 116 -3.27 24.61 4.13
CA ARG A 116 -2.60 23.80 5.15
C ARG A 116 -2.80 22.30 5.02
N ILE A 117 -3.90 21.85 4.39
CA ILE A 117 -4.29 20.45 4.36
C ILE A 117 -4.07 19.90 2.95
N TYR A 118 -3.21 18.90 2.86
CA TYR A 118 -2.85 18.23 1.62
C TYR A 118 -3.17 16.76 1.74
N THR A 119 -3.98 16.23 0.82
CA THR A 119 -4.31 14.81 0.75
C THR A 119 -3.84 14.22 -0.57
N ASN A 120 -3.43 12.96 -0.52
CA ASN A 120 -3.23 12.14 -1.72
C ASN A 120 -4.12 10.91 -1.61
N HIS A 121 -4.95 10.72 -2.60
CA HIS A 121 -5.86 9.59 -2.72
C HIS A 121 -5.29 8.60 -3.71
N ARG A 122 -5.17 7.33 -3.31
CA ARG A 122 -4.74 6.25 -4.18
C ARG A 122 -5.78 5.14 -4.19
N PHE A 123 -6.36 4.89 -5.34
CA PHE A 123 -7.18 3.72 -5.60
C PHE A 123 -6.36 2.72 -6.38
N ARG A 124 -6.37 1.46 -5.96
CA ARG A 124 -5.71 0.37 -6.67
C ARG A 124 -6.64 -0.83 -6.75
N PHE A 125 -6.79 -1.35 -7.95
CA PHE A 125 -7.38 -2.63 -8.23
C PHE A 125 -6.28 -3.64 -8.52
N GLU A 126 -6.28 -4.78 -7.85
CA GLU A 126 -5.30 -5.84 -8.02
C GLU A 126 -5.98 -7.12 -8.51
N GLN A 127 -5.45 -7.70 -9.56
CA GLN A 127 -5.71 -9.06 -10.03
C GLN A 127 -4.59 -9.94 -9.50
N ARG A 128 -4.93 -10.95 -8.69
CA ARG A 128 -3.97 -11.71 -7.89
C ARG A 128 -3.95 -13.17 -8.30
N PHE A 129 -2.76 -13.67 -8.56
CA PHE A 129 -2.45 -15.05 -8.87
C PHE A 129 -1.56 -15.56 -7.75
N VAL A 130 -2.15 -16.29 -6.82
CA VAL A 130 -1.48 -16.81 -5.63
C VAL A 130 -1.32 -18.32 -5.83
N GLU A 131 -0.14 -18.84 -5.53
CA GLU A 131 0.14 -20.26 -5.63
C GLU A 131 -0.87 -21.08 -4.82
N ASN A 132 -1.37 -22.18 -5.44
CA ASN A 132 -2.37 -23.06 -4.85
C ASN A 132 -3.70 -22.39 -4.44
N GLN A 133 -4.04 -21.25 -5.04
CA GLN A 133 -5.31 -20.56 -4.80
C GLN A 133 -5.99 -20.20 -6.11
N ASN A 134 -7.30 -20.01 -6.05
CA ASN A 134 -8.08 -19.48 -7.17
C ASN A 134 -7.67 -18.06 -7.49
N PHE A 135 -7.84 -17.64 -8.75
CA PHE A 135 -7.76 -16.24 -9.14
C PHE A 135 -8.65 -15.39 -8.26
N ARG A 136 -8.13 -14.26 -7.80
CA ARG A 136 -8.89 -13.32 -6.97
C ARG A 136 -8.51 -11.88 -7.23
N THR A 137 -9.41 -10.99 -6.85
CA THR A 137 -9.23 -9.54 -6.98
C THR A 137 -9.18 -8.88 -5.61
N ARG A 138 -8.58 -7.69 -5.57
CA ARG A 138 -8.52 -6.87 -4.35
C ARG A 138 -8.65 -5.41 -4.73
N TYR A 139 -9.46 -4.69 -4.00
CA TYR A 139 -9.59 -3.24 -4.07
C TYR A 139 -8.84 -2.64 -2.88
N ARG A 140 -8.08 -1.57 -3.14
CA ARG A 140 -7.34 -0.87 -2.11
C ARG A 140 -7.60 0.62 -2.25
N TYR A 141 -7.88 1.26 -1.13
CA TYR A 141 -7.92 2.72 -1.04
C TYR A 141 -6.95 3.18 0.02
N ASN A 142 -6.04 4.06 -0.36
CA ASN A 142 -5.09 4.67 0.55
C ASN A 142 -5.28 6.20 0.57
N LEU A 143 -5.32 6.74 1.77
CA LEU A 143 -5.36 8.18 2.04
C LEU A 143 -4.09 8.59 2.76
N PHE A 144 -3.34 9.50 2.17
CA PHE A 144 -2.29 10.26 2.84
C PHE A 144 -2.83 11.65 3.18
N LEU A 145 -2.66 12.06 4.42
CA LEU A 145 -3.07 13.37 4.92
C LEU A 145 -1.86 14.07 5.55
N ASN A 146 -1.51 15.24 5.03
CA ASN A 146 -0.47 16.09 5.58
C ASN A 146 -1.08 17.43 6.00
N ILE A 147 -0.81 17.86 7.23
CA ILE A 147 -1.33 19.09 7.81
C ILE A 147 -0.16 19.97 8.24
N ALA A 148 0.03 21.12 7.60
CA ALA A 148 1.05 22.11 7.99
C ALA A 148 0.73 22.69 9.36
N LEU A 149 1.68 22.62 10.31
CA LEU A 149 1.47 23.03 11.70
C LEU A 149 2.02 24.45 11.97
N ASN A 150 3.28 24.68 11.64
CA ASN A 150 3.99 25.93 11.97
C ASN A 150 3.95 27.01 10.87
N LYS A 151 3.45 26.67 9.67
CA LYS A 151 3.37 27.59 8.53
C LYS A 151 1.99 27.57 7.87
N ALA A 152 1.72 28.56 7.06
CA ALA A 152 0.45 28.69 6.35
C ALA A 152 0.30 27.70 5.19
N ALA A 153 1.41 27.17 4.67
CA ALA A 153 1.44 26.21 3.57
C ALA A 153 2.60 25.20 3.75
N MET A 154 2.61 24.16 2.92
CA MET A 154 3.72 23.21 2.85
C MET A 154 4.87 23.82 2.03
N GLU A 155 5.87 24.31 2.71
CA GLU A 155 7.07 24.94 2.14
C GLU A 155 8.31 24.49 2.93
N ASP A 156 9.48 24.97 2.55
CA ASP A 156 10.72 24.64 3.24
C ASP A 156 10.64 24.93 4.75
N LYS A 157 11.16 23.99 5.56
CA LYS A 157 11.14 24.04 7.04
C LYS A 157 9.74 24.03 7.66
N THR A 158 8.74 23.49 6.97
CA THR A 158 7.43 23.25 7.55
C THR A 158 7.46 22.01 8.46
N LEU A 159 7.05 22.20 9.71
CA LEU A 159 6.65 21.09 10.57
C LEU A 159 5.22 20.70 10.20
N TYR A 160 4.98 19.43 9.94
CA TYR A 160 3.66 18.95 9.55
C TYR A 160 3.31 17.63 10.22
N LEU A 161 2.02 17.40 10.42
CA LEU A 161 1.48 16.11 10.82
C LEU A 161 1.22 15.28 9.56
N ALA A 162 1.81 14.10 9.49
CA ALA A 162 1.58 13.14 8.43
C ALA A 162 0.79 11.94 8.98
N LEU A 163 -0.36 11.67 8.39
CA LEU A 163 -1.20 10.51 8.70
C LEU A 163 -1.46 9.74 7.42
N TYR A 164 -1.52 8.42 7.55
CA TYR A 164 -1.95 7.60 6.43
C TYR A 164 -2.83 6.45 6.90
N ASN A 165 -3.77 6.05 6.04
CA ASN A 165 -4.61 4.89 6.25
C ASN A 165 -4.83 4.17 4.91
N GLU A 166 -4.84 2.84 4.93
CA GLU A 166 -5.08 2.05 3.74
C GLU A 166 -6.08 0.93 4.01
N LEU A 167 -7.18 0.92 3.26
CA LEU A 167 -8.23 -0.08 3.30
C LEU A 167 -7.97 -1.16 2.24
N PHE A 168 -8.18 -2.42 2.63
CA PHE A 168 -8.05 -3.58 1.76
C PHE A 168 -9.36 -4.36 1.72
N ILE A 169 -9.94 -4.50 0.53
CA ILE A 169 -11.21 -5.18 0.30
C ILE A 169 -10.98 -6.29 -0.72
N ASN A 170 -11.23 -7.54 -0.34
CA ASN A 170 -11.17 -8.69 -1.23
C ASN A 170 -12.41 -8.76 -2.11
N GLY A 171 -12.24 -9.03 -3.40
CA GLY A 171 -13.36 -9.16 -4.33
C GLY A 171 -14.09 -10.50 -4.23
N GLN A 172 -13.44 -11.52 -3.67
CA GLN A 172 -14.00 -12.87 -3.48
C GLN A 172 -13.65 -13.39 -2.08
N ARG A 173 -14.59 -14.14 -1.48
CA ARG A 173 -14.36 -14.86 -0.24
C ARG A 173 -13.68 -16.21 -0.45
N ASN A 174 -14.18 -16.99 -1.41
CA ASN A 174 -13.62 -18.31 -1.72
C ASN A 174 -12.30 -18.16 -2.50
N ILE A 175 -11.24 -18.72 -1.95
CA ILE A 175 -9.89 -18.67 -2.54
C ILE A 175 -9.40 -20.04 -3.05
N GLY A 176 -10.28 -21.02 -3.08
CA GLY A 176 -9.98 -22.38 -3.54
C GLY A 176 -9.60 -23.34 -2.41
N ASN A 177 -9.59 -24.64 -2.72
CA ASN A 177 -9.19 -25.71 -1.80
C ASN A 177 -9.94 -25.70 -0.45
N GLY A 178 -11.20 -25.29 -0.44
CA GLY A 178 -12.02 -25.16 0.79
C GLY A 178 -11.68 -23.97 1.67
N ASN A 179 -10.73 -23.12 1.25
CA ASN A 179 -10.30 -21.94 2.03
C ASN A 179 -11.10 -20.69 1.66
N SER A 180 -11.27 -19.82 2.64
CA SER A 180 -11.95 -18.53 2.47
C SER A 180 -11.20 -17.40 3.17
N VAL A 181 -11.46 -16.17 2.73
CA VAL A 181 -10.97 -14.93 3.33
C VAL A 181 -12.14 -13.98 3.59
N GLU A 182 -11.98 -13.06 4.51
CA GLU A 182 -12.98 -12.02 4.74
C GLU A 182 -12.96 -11.00 3.59
N ILE A 183 -14.14 -10.40 3.30
CA ILE A 183 -14.26 -9.32 2.29
C ILE A 183 -13.46 -8.10 2.76
N PHE A 184 -13.65 -7.65 3.99
CA PHE A 184 -12.78 -6.67 4.60
C PHE A 184 -11.53 -7.39 5.14
N ASP A 185 -10.38 -7.16 4.50
CA ASP A 185 -9.15 -7.85 4.86
C ASP A 185 -8.45 -7.16 6.04
N ARG A 186 -8.24 -5.85 5.90
CA ARG A 186 -7.58 -5.03 6.92
C ARG A 186 -7.65 -3.53 6.60
N ASN A 187 -7.23 -2.74 7.57
CA ASN A 187 -6.85 -1.33 7.39
C ASN A 187 -5.60 -1.01 8.20
#